data_52aedc3db78671ec88a6f5af53c76792
#
_entry.id   52aedc3db78671ec88a6f5af53c76792
#
_cell.length_a   1.000
_cell.length_b   1.000
_cell.length_c   1.000
_cell.angle_alpha   90.00
_cell.angle_beta   90.00
_cell.angle_gamma   90.00
#
_symmetry.space_group_name_H-M   'P 1'
#
loop_
_entity.id
_entity.type
_entity.pdbx_description
1 polymer ?
#
loop_
_entity_poly.entity_id
_entity_poly.type
_entity_poly.pdbx_seq_one_letter_code
_entity_poly.pdbx_strand_id
1 'polypeptide(L)'
;YRGLATWHYNEEKQVLVGTIEVPMTLATVGGGTKVLPIAKASLELMKADSAQELGHVVAAVGLAQNFAACRALVSEGIQQGHMSLQYKSLAIVVGAQGEEIAQVAERLKTQDRANTAVAQQLLEELRFKKQ
;
A
#
# COMPACT_ATOMS: atom_id res chain seq x y z
N TYR A 1 -8.70 8.76 23.71
CA TYR A 1 -8.34 8.03 22.47
C TYR A 1 -7.09 7.22 22.69
N ARG A 2 -7.12 5.95 22.31
CA ARG A 2 -5.95 5.06 22.27
C ARG A 2 -5.91 4.32 20.93
N GLY A 3 -4.72 3.84 20.52
CA GLY A 3 -4.59 3.01 19.32
C GLY A 3 -5.38 1.72 19.43
N LEU A 4 -5.91 1.23 18.31
CA LEU A 4 -6.59 -0.05 18.24
C LEU A 4 -5.59 -1.22 18.29
N ALA A 5 -4.36 -0.99 17.84
CA ALA A 5 -3.27 -1.96 17.88
C ALA A 5 -2.23 -1.57 18.94
N THR A 6 -1.66 -2.55 19.59
CA THR A 6 -0.54 -2.42 20.54
C THR A 6 0.56 -3.40 20.18
N TRP A 7 1.81 -3.01 20.42
CA TRP A 7 2.99 -3.82 20.14
C TRP A 7 3.88 -3.87 21.38
N HIS A 8 4.38 -5.06 21.72
CA HIS A 8 5.39 -5.21 22.75
C HIS A 8 6.41 -6.28 22.34
N TYR A 9 7.65 -6.10 22.75
CA TYR A 9 8.71 -7.07 22.53
C TYR A 9 8.78 -8.04 23.70
N ASN A 10 8.73 -9.33 23.39
CA ASN A 10 8.93 -10.39 24.38
C ASN A 10 10.41 -10.81 24.38
N GLU A 11 11.13 -10.43 25.40
CA GLU A 11 12.58 -10.66 25.52
C GLU A 11 12.93 -12.15 25.62
N GLU A 12 12.14 -12.92 26.34
CA GLU A 12 12.40 -14.35 26.53
C GLU A 12 12.29 -15.14 25.23
N LYS A 13 11.30 -14.82 24.42
CA LYS A 13 11.03 -15.48 23.15
C LYS A 13 11.67 -14.79 21.94
N GLN A 14 12.29 -13.64 22.15
CA GLN A 14 12.88 -12.81 21.07
C GLN A 14 11.89 -12.53 19.93
N VAL A 15 10.63 -12.23 20.27
CA VAL A 15 9.55 -11.99 19.30
C VAL A 15 8.82 -10.68 19.58
N LEU A 16 8.36 -10.03 18.52
CA LEU A 16 7.46 -8.89 18.60
C LEU A 16 6.02 -9.41 18.60
N VAL A 17 5.26 -9.04 19.64
CA VAL A 17 3.85 -9.44 19.79
C VAL A 17 2.96 -8.24 19.51
N GLY A 18 2.09 -8.38 18.52
CA GLY A 18 1.06 -7.38 18.18
C GLY A 18 -0.32 -7.87 18.60
N THR A 19 -1.11 -6.99 19.14
CA THR A 19 -2.52 -7.23 19.48
C THR A 19 -3.39 -6.16 18.85
N ILE A 20 -4.50 -6.57 18.24
CA ILE A 20 -5.53 -5.67 17.73
C ILE A 20 -6.90 -6.11 18.21
N GLU A 21 -7.71 -5.15 18.63
CA GLU A 21 -9.10 -5.39 19.03
C GLU A 21 -9.98 -4.40 18.28
N VAL A 22 -10.88 -4.93 17.45
CA VAL A 22 -11.76 -4.13 16.59
C VAL A 22 -13.16 -4.68 16.65
N PRO A 23 -14.17 -3.88 17.03
CA PRO A 23 -15.56 -4.29 16.88
C PRO A 23 -15.89 -4.47 15.41
N MET A 24 -16.40 -5.65 15.03
CA MET A 24 -16.59 -5.98 13.63
C MET A 24 -17.86 -6.79 13.40
N THR A 25 -18.73 -6.32 12.53
CA THR A 25 -19.93 -7.03 12.09
C THR A 25 -19.75 -7.43 10.64
N LEU A 26 -19.48 -8.71 10.40
CA LEU A 26 -19.25 -9.25 9.06
C LEU A 26 -20.28 -10.34 8.75
N ALA A 27 -20.53 -10.55 7.45
CA ALA A 27 -21.36 -11.64 6.95
C ALA A 27 -20.66 -12.37 5.82
N THR A 28 -20.72 -13.71 5.86
CA THR A 28 -20.21 -14.61 4.81
C THR A 28 -21.33 -15.10 3.88
N VAL A 29 -22.58 -14.79 4.21
CA VAL A 29 -23.77 -15.23 3.46
C VAL A 29 -24.65 -14.07 3.04
N GLY A 30 -25.26 -14.17 1.87
CA GLY A 30 -26.20 -13.17 1.35
C GLY A 30 -25.51 -12.02 0.59
N GLY A 31 -26.32 -11.09 0.09
CA GLY A 31 -25.86 -9.84 -0.54
C GLY A 31 -24.76 -10.03 -1.59
N GLY A 32 -23.74 -9.20 -1.48
CA GLY A 32 -22.60 -9.17 -2.41
C GLY A 32 -21.81 -10.47 -2.52
N THR A 33 -21.76 -11.29 -1.45
CA THR A 33 -21.02 -12.57 -1.47
C THR A 33 -21.62 -13.61 -2.43
N LYS A 34 -22.93 -13.50 -2.70
CA LYS A 34 -23.61 -14.39 -3.67
C LYS A 34 -23.56 -13.83 -5.09
N VAL A 35 -23.56 -12.50 -5.25
CA VAL A 35 -23.75 -11.83 -6.54
C VAL A 35 -22.42 -11.50 -7.21
N LEU A 36 -21.37 -11.18 -6.41
CA LEU A 36 -20.06 -10.79 -6.93
C LEU A 36 -19.13 -12.01 -7.04
N PRO A 37 -18.74 -12.45 -8.23
CA PRO A 37 -17.86 -13.62 -8.41
C PRO A 37 -16.54 -13.48 -7.67
N ILE A 38 -15.98 -12.26 -7.63
CA ILE A 38 -14.71 -11.99 -6.94
C ILE A 38 -14.84 -12.15 -5.42
N ALA A 39 -15.98 -11.76 -4.83
CA ALA A 39 -16.21 -11.93 -3.39
C ALA A 39 -16.30 -13.42 -3.03
N LYS A 40 -16.98 -14.21 -3.85
CA LYS A 40 -17.06 -15.67 -3.69
C LYS A 40 -15.68 -16.32 -3.79
N ALA A 41 -14.93 -16.02 -4.85
CA ALA A 41 -13.57 -16.54 -5.03
C ALA A 41 -12.64 -16.14 -3.87
N SER A 42 -12.78 -14.91 -3.35
CA SER A 42 -11.98 -14.45 -2.20
C SER A 42 -12.30 -15.24 -0.94
N LEU A 43 -13.57 -15.53 -0.63
CA LEU A 43 -13.97 -16.34 0.51
C LEU A 43 -13.45 -17.78 0.40
N GLU A 44 -13.55 -18.38 -0.79
CA GLU A 44 -13.02 -19.71 -1.08
C GLU A 44 -11.51 -19.77 -0.90
N LEU A 45 -10.78 -18.75 -1.38
CA LEU A 45 -9.33 -18.64 -1.23
C LEU A 45 -8.91 -18.52 0.24
N MET A 46 -9.64 -17.71 1.01
CA MET A 46 -9.38 -17.51 2.44
C MET A 46 -9.81 -18.71 3.30
N LYS A 47 -10.63 -19.62 2.74
CA LYS A 47 -11.26 -20.72 3.49
C LYS A 47 -12.00 -20.24 4.74
N ALA A 48 -12.67 -19.10 4.63
CA ALA A 48 -13.41 -18.49 5.71
C ALA A 48 -14.89 -18.94 5.63
N ASP A 49 -15.23 -19.97 6.37
CA ASP A 49 -16.57 -20.60 6.36
C ASP A 49 -17.54 -19.92 7.33
N SER A 50 -17.04 -19.06 8.21
CA SER A 50 -17.84 -18.32 9.18
C SER A 50 -17.48 -16.83 9.23
N ALA A 51 -18.42 -16.02 9.71
CA ALA A 51 -18.18 -14.60 9.96
C ALA A 51 -17.04 -14.37 10.96
N GLN A 52 -16.87 -15.28 11.91
CA GLN A 52 -15.79 -15.22 12.89
C GLN A 52 -14.43 -15.46 12.22
N GLU A 53 -14.31 -16.48 11.38
CA GLU A 53 -13.06 -16.76 10.64
C GLU A 53 -12.70 -15.62 9.71
N LEU A 54 -13.68 -15.07 8.97
CA LEU A 54 -13.48 -13.87 8.18
C LEU A 54 -13.00 -12.70 9.04
N GLY A 55 -13.59 -12.54 10.24
CA GLY A 55 -13.17 -11.54 11.23
C GLY A 55 -11.70 -11.69 11.63
N HIS A 56 -11.23 -12.92 11.87
CA HIS A 56 -9.83 -13.20 12.18
C HIS A 56 -8.90 -12.83 11.02
N VAL A 57 -9.27 -13.13 9.77
CA VAL A 57 -8.48 -12.75 8.59
C VAL A 57 -8.40 -11.23 8.47
N VAL A 58 -9.52 -10.53 8.61
CA VAL A 58 -9.55 -9.06 8.53
C VAL A 58 -8.72 -8.43 9.65
N ALA A 59 -8.81 -8.93 10.88
CA ALA A 59 -8.00 -8.46 12.00
C ALA A 59 -6.50 -8.71 11.76
N ALA A 60 -6.13 -9.87 11.25
CA ALA A 60 -4.74 -10.20 10.92
C ALA A 60 -4.18 -9.26 9.82
N VAL A 61 -4.95 -8.99 8.77
CA VAL A 61 -4.57 -8.02 7.73
C VAL A 61 -4.43 -6.62 8.32
N GLY A 62 -5.38 -6.18 9.16
CA GLY A 62 -5.31 -4.89 9.83
C GLY A 62 -4.06 -4.74 10.70
N LEU A 63 -3.70 -5.79 11.45
CA LEU A 63 -2.49 -5.83 12.27
C LEU A 63 -1.22 -5.77 11.42
N ALA A 64 -1.16 -6.54 10.33
CA ALA A 64 -0.04 -6.52 9.38
C ALA A 64 0.14 -5.15 8.73
N GLN A 65 -0.94 -4.49 8.34
CA GLN A 65 -0.94 -3.12 7.79
C GLN A 65 -0.42 -2.11 8.81
N ASN A 66 -0.88 -2.20 10.07
CA ASN A 66 -0.39 -1.35 11.15
C ASN A 66 1.11 -1.56 11.38
N PHE A 67 1.58 -2.81 11.42
CA PHE A 67 3.00 -3.12 11.55
C PHE A 67 3.83 -2.53 10.40
N ALA A 68 3.38 -2.68 9.16
CA ALA A 68 4.06 -2.14 7.99
C ALA A 68 4.18 -0.60 8.07
N ALA A 69 3.11 0.08 8.51
CA ALA A 69 3.13 1.52 8.72
C ALA A 69 4.12 1.94 9.83
N CYS A 70 4.09 1.28 10.98
CA CYS A 70 5.03 1.55 12.08
C CYS A 70 6.48 1.31 11.64
N ARG A 71 6.75 0.23 10.90
CA ARG A 71 8.07 -0.06 10.36
C ARG A 71 8.55 1.03 9.39
N ALA A 72 7.67 1.48 8.50
CA ALA A 72 8.00 2.53 7.55
C ALA A 72 8.32 3.86 8.27
N LEU A 73 7.58 4.20 9.34
CA LEU A 73 7.81 5.42 10.11
C LEU A 73 9.18 5.44 10.80
N VAL A 74 9.69 4.29 11.25
CA VAL A 74 11.00 4.20 11.94
C VAL A 74 12.16 3.90 11.00
N SER A 75 11.90 3.73 9.70
CA SER A 75 12.91 3.45 8.67
C SER A 75 12.95 4.57 7.62
N GLU A 76 12.45 4.30 6.44
CA GLU A 76 12.52 5.20 5.27
C GLU A 76 11.46 6.31 5.30
N GLY A 77 10.46 6.19 6.17
CA GLY A 77 9.28 7.05 6.19
C GLY A 77 8.21 6.64 5.16
N ILE A 78 6.95 6.89 5.51
CA ILE A 78 5.80 6.51 4.66
C ILE A 78 5.79 7.30 3.34
N GLN A 79 6.21 8.56 3.36
CA GLN A 79 6.18 9.43 2.19
C GLN A 79 7.07 8.95 1.06
N GLN A 80 8.26 8.41 1.35
CA GLN A 80 9.24 8.07 0.34
C GLN A 80 8.77 6.93 -0.58
N GLY A 81 8.10 5.90 -0.03
CA GLY A 81 7.50 4.83 -0.81
C GLY A 81 6.35 5.29 -1.70
N HIS A 82 5.45 6.11 -1.17
CA HIS A 82 4.31 6.66 -1.91
C HIS A 82 4.74 7.64 -3.00
N MET A 83 5.69 8.52 -2.70
CA MET A 83 6.21 9.49 -3.67
C MET A 83 6.89 8.83 -4.87
N SER A 84 7.61 7.73 -4.67
CA SER A 84 8.26 7.02 -5.77
C SER A 84 7.26 6.44 -6.79
N LEU A 85 6.14 5.91 -6.32
CA LEU A 85 5.05 5.44 -7.17
C LEU A 85 4.34 6.59 -7.88
N GLN A 86 4.11 7.70 -7.18
CA GLN A 86 3.52 8.91 -7.76
C GLN A 86 4.39 9.49 -8.87
N TYR A 87 5.70 9.55 -8.70
CA TYR A 87 6.63 10.04 -9.73
C TYR A 87 6.61 9.17 -10.99
N LYS A 88 6.56 7.84 -10.83
CA LYS A 88 6.40 6.93 -11.97
C LYS A 88 5.05 7.13 -12.67
N SER A 89 3.99 7.29 -11.91
CA SER A 89 2.66 7.56 -12.47
C SER A 89 2.62 8.88 -13.25
N LEU A 90 3.24 9.95 -12.73
CA LEU A 90 3.37 11.22 -13.45
C LEU A 90 4.16 11.07 -14.75
N ALA A 91 5.26 10.32 -14.73
CA ALA A 91 6.05 10.05 -15.93
C ALA A 91 5.22 9.32 -17.01
N ILE A 92 4.43 8.32 -16.62
CA ILE A 92 3.55 7.59 -17.54
C ILE A 92 2.45 8.50 -18.10
N VAL A 93 1.82 9.33 -17.26
CA VAL A 93 0.76 10.26 -17.67
C VAL A 93 1.25 11.23 -18.74
N VAL A 94 2.50 11.69 -18.67
CA VAL A 94 3.08 12.59 -19.69
C VAL A 94 3.66 11.84 -20.90
N GLY A 95 3.49 10.53 -20.98
CA GLY A 95 3.87 9.73 -22.16
C GLY A 95 5.31 9.25 -22.19
N ALA A 96 5.98 9.14 -21.03
CA ALA A 96 7.26 8.46 -20.90
C ALA A 96 7.10 6.95 -21.13
N GLN A 97 8.05 6.31 -21.79
CA GLN A 97 8.04 4.90 -22.12
C GLN A 97 9.34 4.21 -21.74
N GLY A 98 9.26 2.91 -21.36
CA GLY A 98 10.42 2.10 -21.05
C GLY A 98 11.30 2.73 -19.96
N GLU A 99 12.58 2.96 -20.27
CA GLU A 99 13.55 3.55 -19.35
C GLU A 99 13.30 5.03 -19.03
N GLU A 100 12.58 5.76 -19.91
CA GLU A 100 12.24 7.17 -19.66
C GLU A 100 11.43 7.33 -18.37
N ILE A 101 10.57 6.35 -18.04
CA ILE A 101 9.74 6.36 -16.82
C ILE A 101 10.63 6.45 -15.58
N ALA A 102 11.66 5.61 -15.50
CA ALA A 102 12.59 5.59 -14.37
C ALA A 102 13.42 6.89 -14.31
N GLN A 103 13.89 7.37 -15.45
CA GLN A 103 14.71 8.58 -15.54
C GLN A 103 13.93 9.85 -15.17
N VAL A 104 12.69 10.01 -15.65
CA VAL A 104 11.82 11.12 -15.27
C VAL A 104 11.45 11.05 -13.78
N ALA A 105 11.08 9.85 -13.28
CA ALA A 105 10.74 9.65 -11.89
C ALA A 105 11.91 10.01 -10.95
N GLU A 106 13.14 9.65 -11.31
CA GLU A 106 14.33 9.97 -10.51
C GLU A 106 14.59 11.49 -10.47
N ARG A 107 14.44 12.19 -11.59
CA ARG A 107 14.59 13.64 -11.64
C ARG A 107 13.47 14.38 -10.88
N LEU A 108 12.25 13.84 -10.88
CA LEU A 108 11.14 14.42 -10.11
C LEU A 108 11.39 14.42 -8.60
N LYS A 109 12.21 13.49 -8.07
CA LYS A 109 12.58 13.47 -6.64
C LYS A 109 13.32 14.72 -6.17
N THR A 110 14.07 15.35 -7.07
CA THR A 110 14.89 16.53 -6.77
C THR A 110 14.17 17.84 -7.03
N GLN A 111 12.92 17.81 -7.48
CA GLN A 111 12.13 19.01 -7.75
C GLN A 111 11.33 19.45 -6.52
N ASP A 112 11.25 20.75 -6.29
CA ASP A 112 10.44 21.31 -5.21
C ASP A 112 8.95 20.97 -5.31
N ARG A 113 8.47 20.79 -6.55
CA ARG A 113 7.09 20.40 -6.84
C ARG A 113 7.07 19.38 -7.97
N ALA A 114 6.51 18.20 -7.68
CA ALA A 114 6.26 17.17 -8.67
C ALA A 114 4.82 17.25 -9.16
N ASN A 115 4.65 17.67 -10.41
CA ASN A 115 3.37 17.73 -11.10
C ASN A 115 3.54 17.37 -12.58
N THR A 116 2.45 17.30 -13.32
CA THR A 116 2.44 16.92 -14.74
C THR A 116 3.24 17.91 -15.61
N ALA A 117 3.20 19.20 -15.31
CA ALA A 117 3.94 20.20 -16.10
C ALA A 117 5.46 20.01 -15.97
N VAL A 118 5.96 19.81 -14.74
CA VAL A 118 7.37 19.52 -14.48
C VAL A 118 7.79 18.18 -15.09
N ALA A 119 6.94 17.15 -14.98
CA ALA A 119 7.21 15.84 -15.58
C ALA A 119 7.32 15.94 -17.12
N GLN A 120 6.45 16.71 -17.75
CA GLN A 120 6.48 16.97 -19.20
C GLN A 120 7.79 17.64 -19.62
N GLN A 121 8.17 18.72 -18.92
CA GLN A 121 9.43 19.43 -19.19
C GLN A 121 10.64 18.50 -19.07
N LEU A 122 10.70 17.69 -17.99
CA LEU A 122 11.80 16.75 -17.78
C LEU A 122 11.88 15.66 -18.87
N LEU A 123 10.73 15.23 -19.39
CA LEU A 123 10.68 14.27 -20.50
C LEU A 123 11.19 14.88 -21.80
N GLU A 124 10.81 16.12 -22.11
CA GLU A 124 11.28 16.85 -23.28
C GLU A 124 12.80 17.08 -23.22
N GLU A 125 13.33 17.49 -22.07
CA GLU A 125 14.77 17.63 -21.85
C GLU A 125 15.54 16.31 -22.05
N LEU A 126 14.95 15.18 -21.60
CA LEU A 126 15.54 13.87 -21.78
C LEU A 126 15.63 13.46 -23.26
N ARG A 127 14.57 13.73 -24.01
CA ARG A 127 14.48 13.41 -25.44
C ARG A 127 15.40 14.30 -26.28
N PHE A 128 15.49 15.58 -25.90
CA PHE A 128 16.41 16.54 -26.60
C PHE A 128 17.89 16.16 -26.43
N LYS A 129 18.28 15.63 -25.27
CA LYS A 129 19.66 15.18 -25.01
C LYS A 129 20.05 13.86 -25.69
N LYS A 130 19.09 13.13 -26.23
CA LYS A 130 19.30 11.86 -26.94
C LYS A 130 19.39 12.03 -28.48
N GLN A 131 19.10 13.22 -28.99
CA GLN A 131 19.33 13.63 -30.40
C GLN A 131 20.72 14.22 -30.56
#